data_ee1deb490769b243008d7cab0f696983
#
_entry.id   ee1deb490769b243008d7cab0f696983
#
_cell.length_a   1.000
_cell.length_b   1.000
_cell.length_c   1.000
_cell.angle_alpha   90.00
_cell.angle_beta   90.00
_cell.angle_gamma   90.00
#
_symmetry.space_group_name_H-M   'P 1'
#
loop_
_entity.id
_entity.type
_entity.pdbx_description
1 polymer ?
#
loop_
_entity_poly.entity_id
_entity_poly.type
_entity_poly.pdbx_seq_one_letter_code
_entity_poly.pdbx_strand_id
1 'polypeptide(L)'
;MRVIRKESELQNQINTARREAKSAFGKDDVFFEKLIEKAFHVEVQIIGDKHGNIVHLFERDCSLQRRHQKVVERAPAAYLSDKERQSICEAGVRIGEKVNYSCAGTVEFLIDAKTKNFFFIEVNPRVQVEHTVTEEITGIDIVKAQFLLAAGAKIGDGVCGVPKQANIFMKGHAIQSRVTTEDAANDFAPDYGKITVYRSAS
;
A
#
# COMPACT_ATOMS: atom_id res chain seq x y z
N MET A 1 -1.24 -12.53 -13.82
CA MET A 1 -2.71 -12.30 -13.87
C MET A 1 -3.18 -12.24 -15.31
N ARG A 2 -4.42 -12.70 -15.60
CA ARG A 2 -5.04 -12.70 -16.92
C ARG A 2 -6.41 -12.03 -16.84
N VAL A 3 -6.68 -11.08 -17.74
CA VAL A 3 -7.98 -10.41 -17.82
C VAL A 3 -8.90 -11.20 -18.74
N ILE A 4 -10.12 -11.45 -18.28
CA ILE A 4 -11.17 -12.14 -19.05
C ILE A 4 -12.32 -11.16 -19.24
N ARG A 5 -12.66 -10.86 -20.49
CA ARG A 5 -13.74 -9.93 -20.84
C ARG A 5 -14.95 -10.61 -21.47
N LYS A 6 -14.75 -11.82 -21.97
CA LYS A 6 -15.80 -12.60 -22.62
C LYS A 6 -15.78 -14.03 -22.08
N GLU A 7 -16.94 -14.59 -21.87
CA GLU A 7 -17.10 -15.97 -21.40
C GLU A 7 -16.39 -16.99 -22.31
N SER A 8 -16.39 -16.75 -23.61
CA SER A 8 -15.70 -17.60 -24.59
C SER A 8 -14.17 -17.68 -24.40
N GLU A 9 -13.57 -16.73 -23.70
CA GLU A 9 -12.13 -16.70 -23.43
C GLU A 9 -11.77 -17.44 -22.14
N LEU A 10 -12.77 -17.73 -21.29
CA LEU A 10 -12.58 -18.17 -19.91
C LEU A 10 -11.66 -19.39 -19.82
N GLN A 11 -12.01 -20.48 -20.51
CA GLN A 11 -11.28 -21.74 -20.41
C GLN A 11 -9.82 -21.62 -20.88
N ASN A 12 -9.59 -20.87 -21.96
CA ASN A 12 -8.24 -20.65 -22.50
C ASN A 12 -7.37 -19.83 -21.54
N GLN A 13 -7.93 -18.78 -20.98
CA GLN A 13 -7.20 -17.91 -20.01
C GLN A 13 -6.89 -18.65 -18.70
N ILE A 14 -7.82 -19.48 -18.20
CA ILE A 14 -7.57 -20.35 -17.04
C ILE A 14 -6.41 -21.31 -17.32
N ASN A 15 -6.46 -22.02 -18.42
CA ASN A 15 -5.43 -23.00 -18.77
C ASN A 15 -4.06 -22.35 -18.93
N THR A 16 -4.02 -21.13 -19.48
CA THR A 16 -2.79 -20.36 -19.63
C THR A 16 -2.26 -19.90 -18.26
N ALA A 17 -3.14 -19.36 -17.41
CA ALA A 17 -2.76 -18.92 -16.06
C ALA A 17 -2.22 -20.09 -15.19
N ARG A 18 -2.88 -21.26 -15.27
CA ARG A 18 -2.45 -22.47 -14.56
C ARG A 18 -1.07 -22.93 -15.00
N ARG A 19 -0.79 -22.95 -16.30
CA ARG A 19 0.54 -23.31 -16.83
C ARG A 19 1.63 -22.35 -16.34
N GLU A 20 1.34 -21.05 -16.38
CA GLU A 20 2.27 -20.03 -15.89
C GLU A 20 2.52 -20.18 -14.38
N ALA A 21 1.45 -20.37 -13.60
CA ALA A 21 1.55 -20.57 -12.15
C ALA A 21 2.38 -21.82 -11.81
N LYS A 22 2.14 -22.93 -12.50
CA LYS A 22 2.90 -24.16 -12.32
C LYS A 22 4.38 -23.99 -12.64
N SER A 23 4.68 -23.28 -13.72
CA SER A 23 6.07 -23.01 -14.13
C SER A 23 6.80 -22.10 -13.12
N ALA A 24 6.13 -21.07 -12.61
CA ALA A 24 6.74 -20.08 -11.74
C ALA A 24 6.79 -20.49 -10.26
N PHE A 25 5.75 -21.21 -9.78
CA PHE A 25 5.55 -21.49 -8.36
C PHE A 25 5.47 -22.98 -8.02
N GLY A 26 5.53 -23.87 -9.01
CA GLY A 26 5.40 -25.32 -8.81
C GLY A 26 3.97 -25.81 -8.56
N LYS A 27 2.99 -24.91 -8.43
CA LYS A 27 1.56 -25.20 -8.24
C LYS A 27 0.75 -24.48 -9.30
N ASP A 28 -0.37 -25.06 -9.70
CA ASP A 28 -1.24 -24.53 -10.75
C ASP A 28 -2.58 -23.98 -10.21
N ASP A 29 -2.64 -23.71 -8.93
CA ASP A 29 -3.81 -23.09 -8.30
C ASP A 29 -4.02 -21.68 -8.84
N VAL A 30 -5.27 -21.38 -9.21
CA VAL A 30 -5.71 -20.05 -9.66
C VAL A 30 -7.03 -19.70 -9.01
N PHE A 31 -7.30 -18.42 -8.84
CA PHE A 31 -8.55 -17.90 -8.32
C PHE A 31 -9.04 -16.72 -9.16
N PHE A 32 -10.29 -16.35 -8.99
CA PHE A 32 -10.92 -15.26 -9.73
C PHE A 32 -11.06 -14.04 -8.83
N GLU A 33 -10.78 -12.88 -9.42
CA GLU A 33 -11.04 -11.60 -8.81
C GLU A 33 -11.87 -10.73 -9.74
N LYS A 34 -12.72 -9.88 -9.16
CA LYS A 34 -13.46 -8.89 -9.92
C LYS A 34 -12.50 -7.88 -10.54
N LEU A 35 -12.56 -7.70 -11.85
CA LEU A 35 -11.81 -6.67 -12.53
C LEU A 35 -12.41 -5.28 -12.27
N ILE A 36 -11.62 -4.37 -11.72
CA ILE A 36 -11.97 -2.96 -11.57
C ILE A 36 -11.18 -2.18 -12.62
N GLU A 37 -11.85 -1.78 -13.69
CA GLU A 37 -11.17 -1.21 -14.87
C GLU A 37 -10.60 0.20 -14.64
N LYS A 38 -11.32 1.02 -13.88
CA LYS A 38 -10.90 2.39 -13.54
C LYS A 38 -10.90 2.50 -12.03
N ALA A 39 -9.74 2.31 -11.45
CA ALA A 39 -9.58 2.32 -10.01
C ALA A 39 -8.47 3.27 -9.58
N PHE A 40 -8.65 3.82 -8.38
CA PHE A 40 -7.57 4.39 -7.61
C PHE A 40 -6.95 3.30 -6.73
N HIS A 41 -5.63 3.33 -6.60
CA HIS A 41 -4.90 2.47 -5.67
C HIS A 41 -4.67 3.25 -4.38
N VAL A 42 -5.35 2.85 -3.34
CA VAL A 42 -5.25 3.46 -2.01
C VAL A 42 -4.82 2.40 -1.00
N GLU A 43 -3.96 2.81 -0.09
CA GLU A 43 -3.44 1.91 0.93
C GLU A 43 -3.52 2.57 2.31
N VAL A 44 -3.80 1.76 3.32
CA VAL A 44 -3.90 2.21 4.71
C VAL A 44 -2.68 1.73 5.49
N GLN A 45 -1.94 2.67 6.08
CA GLN A 45 -0.88 2.34 7.01
C GLN A 45 -1.49 1.90 8.33
N ILE A 46 -1.21 0.69 8.75
CA ILE A 46 -1.58 0.19 10.08
C ILE A 46 -0.32 -0.05 10.91
N ILE A 47 -0.47 0.09 12.22
CA ILE A 47 0.53 -0.30 13.22
C ILE A 47 -0.18 -1.04 14.34
N GLY A 48 0.37 -2.20 14.71
CA GLY A 48 -0.11 -3.03 15.82
C GLY A 48 0.97 -3.28 16.85
N ASP A 49 0.59 -3.47 18.10
CA ASP A 49 1.48 -3.89 19.17
C ASP A 49 1.20 -5.37 19.57
N LYS A 50 2.03 -5.89 20.48
CA LYS A 50 1.85 -7.25 21.04
C LYS A 50 0.78 -7.34 22.14
N HIS A 51 0.12 -6.23 22.44
CA HIS A 51 -0.90 -6.09 23.48
C HIS A 51 -2.33 -6.02 22.90
N GLY A 52 -2.47 -6.20 21.59
CA GLY A 52 -3.77 -6.21 20.89
C GLY A 52 -4.27 -4.83 20.47
N ASN A 53 -3.43 -3.78 20.56
CA ASN A 53 -3.80 -2.48 20.05
C ASN A 53 -3.39 -2.36 18.59
N ILE A 54 -4.29 -1.89 17.74
CA ILE A 54 -4.03 -1.58 16.33
C ILE A 54 -4.58 -0.19 16.03
N VAL A 55 -3.80 0.61 15.33
CA VAL A 55 -4.19 1.94 14.85
C VAL A 55 -3.89 2.09 13.37
N HIS A 56 -4.59 2.99 12.69
CA HIS A 56 -4.21 3.45 11.36
C HIS A 56 -3.50 4.81 11.43
N LEU A 57 -2.61 5.04 10.49
CA LEU A 57 -1.93 6.30 10.27
C LEU A 57 -2.39 6.95 8.95
N PHE A 58 -3.69 6.89 8.69
CA PHE A 58 -4.35 7.32 7.46
C PHE A 58 -3.92 6.55 6.21
N GLU A 59 -4.43 7.02 5.09
CA GLU A 59 -4.23 6.43 3.79
C GLU A 59 -3.22 7.20 2.94
N ARG A 60 -2.68 6.48 1.95
CA ARG A 60 -1.88 7.01 0.86
C ARG A 60 -2.57 6.72 -0.47
N ASP A 61 -2.47 7.64 -1.41
CA ASP A 61 -2.84 7.44 -2.80
C ASP A 61 -1.59 7.05 -3.60
N CYS A 62 -1.60 5.84 -4.14
CA CYS A 62 -0.54 5.27 -4.95
C CYS A 62 -1.01 4.99 -6.39
N SER A 63 -2.00 5.74 -6.87
CA SER A 63 -2.61 5.50 -8.19
C SER A 63 -1.70 5.82 -9.36
N LEU A 64 -0.71 6.73 -9.17
CA LEU A 64 0.22 7.08 -10.23
C LEU A 64 1.31 6.00 -10.34
N GLN A 65 1.13 5.14 -11.32
CA GLN A 65 1.98 3.96 -11.52
C GLN A 65 2.44 3.87 -12.98
N ARG A 66 3.59 3.24 -13.19
CA ARG A 66 4.08 2.84 -14.49
C ARG A 66 4.35 1.34 -14.49
N ARG A 67 3.75 0.59 -15.41
CA ARG A 67 3.87 -0.88 -15.49
C ARG A 67 3.58 -1.58 -14.14
N HIS A 68 2.55 -1.12 -13.45
CA HIS A 68 2.15 -1.60 -12.11
C HIS A 68 3.17 -1.32 -10.99
N GLN A 69 4.12 -0.41 -11.20
CA GLN A 69 5.03 0.09 -10.17
C GLN A 69 4.61 1.49 -9.74
N LYS A 70 4.51 1.72 -8.45
CA LYS A 70 4.25 3.02 -7.86
C LYS A 70 5.39 3.98 -8.24
N VAL A 71 5.05 5.19 -8.72
CA VAL A 71 6.02 6.21 -9.16
C VAL A 71 5.90 7.48 -8.32
N VAL A 72 4.66 7.88 -8.02
CA VAL A 72 4.37 9.00 -7.13
C VAL A 72 3.34 8.55 -6.12
N GLU A 73 3.64 8.77 -4.87
CA GLU A 73 2.75 8.52 -3.74
C GLU A 73 2.44 9.84 -3.03
N ARG A 74 1.23 9.98 -2.55
CA ARG A 74 0.80 11.16 -1.80
C ARG A 74 -0.08 10.79 -0.62
N ALA A 75 -0.03 11.60 0.42
CA ALA A 75 -0.89 11.51 1.57
C ALA A 75 -1.39 12.91 1.96
N PRO A 76 -2.69 13.05 2.27
CA PRO A 76 -3.76 12.08 2.05
C PRO A 76 -4.23 12.01 0.59
N ALA A 77 -5.11 11.06 0.26
CA ALA A 77 -5.79 10.99 -1.02
C ALA A 77 -6.78 12.15 -1.16
N ALA A 78 -6.46 13.13 -2.00
CA ALA A 78 -7.18 14.40 -2.08
C ALA A 78 -8.63 14.29 -2.59
N TYR A 79 -8.98 13.19 -3.26
CA TYR A 79 -10.31 12.94 -3.83
C TYR A 79 -11.24 12.16 -2.89
N LEU A 80 -10.78 11.75 -1.70
CA LEU A 80 -11.62 11.12 -0.70
C LEU A 80 -12.23 12.15 0.23
N SER A 81 -13.54 12.04 0.45
CA SER A 81 -14.20 12.72 1.54
C SER A 81 -13.75 12.14 2.89
N ASP A 82 -13.95 12.88 3.97
CA ASP A 82 -13.60 12.42 5.31
C ASP A 82 -14.32 11.13 5.70
N LYS A 83 -15.57 10.96 5.26
CA LYS A 83 -16.35 9.75 5.48
C LYS A 83 -15.78 8.54 4.73
N GLU A 84 -15.38 8.73 3.47
CA GLU A 84 -14.75 7.65 2.67
C GLU A 84 -13.39 7.28 3.25
N ARG A 85 -12.59 8.28 3.63
CA ARG A 85 -11.31 8.08 4.32
C ARG A 85 -11.46 7.29 5.61
N GLN A 86 -12.40 7.71 6.46
CA GLN A 86 -12.67 7.02 7.72
C GLN A 86 -13.05 5.57 7.47
N SER A 87 -13.95 5.32 6.53
CA SER A 87 -14.44 3.98 6.21
C SER A 87 -13.31 3.04 5.74
N ILE A 88 -12.41 3.51 4.88
CA ILE A 88 -11.31 2.68 4.36
C ILE A 88 -10.22 2.47 5.44
N CYS A 89 -9.92 3.48 6.25
CA CYS A 89 -8.98 3.38 7.36
C CYS A 89 -9.46 2.37 8.41
N GLU A 90 -10.73 2.43 8.79
CA GLU A 90 -11.34 1.46 9.70
C GLU A 90 -11.37 0.05 9.10
N ALA A 91 -11.55 -0.09 7.79
CA ALA A 91 -11.45 -1.39 7.13
C ALA A 91 -10.03 -1.97 7.26
N GLY A 92 -9.01 -1.15 7.11
CA GLY A 92 -7.62 -1.55 7.33
C GLY A 92 -7.37 -2.04 8.76
N VAL A 93 -7.87 -1.31 9.76
CA VAL A 93 -7.77 -1.69 11.18
C VAL A 93 -8.48 -3.03 11.42
N ARG A 94 -9.74 -3.19 10.97
CA ARG A 94 -10.49 -4.45 11.14
C ARG A 94 -9.78 -5.67 10.55
N ILE A 95 -9.09 -5.51 9.41
CA ILE A 95 -8.27 -6.57 8.81
C ILE A 95 -7.11 -6.92 9.75
N GLY A 96 -6.40 -5.92 10.25
CA GLY A 96 -5.32 -6.11 11.21
C GLY A 96 -5.78 -6.80 12.49
N GLU A 97 -6.90 -6.37 13.08
CA GLU A 97 -7.51 -6.98 14.28
C GLU A 97 -7.85 -8.44 14.06
N LYS A 98 -8.42 -8.77 12.88
CA LYS A 98 -8.83 -10.15 12.57
C LYS A 98 -7.67 -11.16 12.57
N VAL A 99 -6.46 -10.68 12.30
CA VAL A 99 -5.25 -11.54 12.24
C VAL A 99 -4.30 -11.28 13.42
N ASN A 100 -4.71 -10.50 14.42
CA ASN A 100 -3.87 -10.08 15.54
C ASN A 100 -2.52 -9.50 15.06
N TYR A 101 -2.61 -8.59 14.09
CA TYR A 101 -1.43 -8.04 13.43
C TYR A 101 -0.56 -7.26 14.42
N SER A 102 0.75 -7.45 14.34
CA SER A 102 1.73 -6.67 15.13
C SER A 102 2.80 -6.06 14.22
N CYS A 103 3.35 -4.92 14.62
CA CYS A 103 4.32 -4.13 13.88
C CYS A 103 3.67 -3.25 12.78
N ALA A 104 4.49 -2.64 11.90
CA ALA A 104 4.00 -1.84 10.78
C ALA A 104 3.55 -2.71 9.61
N GLY A 105 2.42 -2.39 9.03
CA GLY A 105 1.89 -3.05 7.84
C GLY A 105 1.04 -2.10 7.02
N THR A 106 0.77 -2.49 5.79
CA THR A 106 -0.03 -1.71 4.86
C THR A 106 -1.12 -2.58 4.27
N VAL A 107 -2.35 -2.11 4.33
CA VAL A 107 -3.52 -2.76 3.72
C VAL A 107 -3.87 -2.04 2.43
N GLU A 108 -3.80 -2.73 1.31
CA GLU A 108 -4.02 -2.15 -0.02
C GLU A 108 -5.45 -2.39 -0.52
N PHE A 109 -6.01 -1.37 -1.16
CA PHE A 109 -7.36 -1.37 -1.70
C PHE A 109 -7.39 -0.76 -3.10
N LEU A 110 -8.32 -1.26 -3.94
CA LEU A 110 -8.77 -0.56 -5.14
C LEU A 110 -10.07 0.18 -4.84
N ILE A 111 -10.14 1.44 -5.21
CA ILE A 111 -11.37 2.24 -5.15
C ILE A 111 -11.89 2.42 -6.56
N ASP A 112 -13.07 1.92 -6.86
CA ASP A 112 -13.73 2.13 -8.15
C ASP A 112 -13.96 3.64 -8.36
N ALA A 113 -13.43 4.18 -9.45
CA ALA A 113 -13.46 5.63 -9.70
C ALA A 113 -14.89 6.18 -9.86
N LYS A 114 -15.85 5.34 -10.28
CA LYS A 114 -17.24 5.73 -10.53
C LYS A 114 -18.12 5.56 -9.31
N THR A 115 -18.05 4.40 -8.66
CA THR A 115 -18.96 4.05 -7.56
C THR A 115 -18.41 4.42 -6.19
N LYS A 116 -17.09 4.71 -6.11
CA LYS A 116 -16.36 4.94 -4.85
C LYS A 116 -16.34 3.74 -3.89
N ASN A 117 -16.84 2.58 -4.33
CA ASN A 117 -16.69 1.35 -3.56
C ASN A 117 -15.22 0.94 -3.52
N PHE A 118 -14.75 0.50 -2.36
CA PHE A 118 -13.40 -0.02 -2.23
C PHE A 118 -13.38 -1.53 -2.09
N PHE A 119 -12.31 -2.14 -2.60
CA PHE A 119 -12.11 -3.58 -2.63
C PHE A 119 -10.72 -3.88 -2.10
N PHE A 120 -10.62 -4.82 -1.18
CA PHE A 120 -9.36 -5.29 -0.63
C PHE A 120 -8.52 -5.98 -1.71
N ILE A 121 -7.20 -5.74 -1.70
CA ILE A 121 -6.23 -6.42 -2.57
C ILE A 121 -5.37 -7.36 -1.74
N GLU A 122 -4.52 -6.77 -0.89
CA GLU A 122 -3.53 -7.52 -0.11
C GLU A 122 -3.09 -6.77 1.14
N VAL A 123 -2.35 -7.47 1.99
CA VAL A 123 -1.59 -6.86 3.09
C VAL A 123 -0.11 -7.02 2.83
N ASN A 124 0.63 -5.92 2.91
CA ASN A 124 2.09 -5.94 2.93
C ASN A 124 2.56 -5.91 4.39
N PRO A 125 3.03 -7.04 4.96
CA PRO A 125 3.37 -7.13 6.38
C PRO A 125 4.78 -6.60 6.65
N ARG A 126 5.05 -5.39 6.23
CA ARG A 126 6.34 -4.70 6.33
C ARG A 126 6.18 -3.20 6.13
N VAL A 127 7.21 -2.43 6.48
CA VAL A 127 7.33 -1.05 6.03
C VAL A 127 7.50 -1.01 4.50
N GLN A 128 6.93 -0.01 3.85
CA GLN A 128 7.05 0.21 2.41
C GLN A 128 7.86 1.48 2.12
N VAL A 129 8.32 1.63 0.86
CA VAL A 129 9.11 2.79 0.42
C VAL A 129 8.36 4.10 0.69
N GLU A 130 7.05 4.10 0.47
CA GLU A 130 6.16 5.25 0.59
C GLU A 130 5.73 5.62 2.02
N HIS A 131 6.30 4.97 3.06
CA HIS A 131 5.99 5.29 4.46
C HIS A 131 6.25 6.75 4.83
N THR A 132 7.21 7.38 4.16
CA THR A 132 7.64 8.75 4.46
C THR A 132 6.54 9.79 4.30
N VAL A 133 5.62 9.65 3.31
CA VAL A 133 4.49 10.60 3.18
C VAL A 133 3.53 10.48 4.36
N THR A 134 3.40 9.31 4.96
CA THR A 134 2.61 9.12 6.20
C THR A 134 3.31 9.73 7.40
N GLU A 135 4.62 9.57 7.52
CA GLU A 135 5.41 10.18 8.59
C GLU A 135 5.32 11.70 8.54
N GLU A 136 5.42 12.31 7.35
CA GLU A 136 5.29 13.75 7.16
C GLU A 136 3.94 14.31 7.62
N ILE A 137 2.84 13.65 7.29
CA ILE A 137 1.51 14.16 7.65
C ILE A 137 1.09 13.84 9.08
N THR A 138 1.72 12.85 9.74
CA THR A 138 1.34 12.43 11.10
C THR A 138 2.37 12.82 12.16
N GLY A 139 3.61 13.06 11.76
CA GLY A 139 4.72 13.28 12.69
C GLY A 139 5.16 12.02 13.44
N ILE A 140 4.72 10.83 13.00
CA ILE A 140 5.03 9.54 13.63
C ILE A 140 6.14 8.84 12.84
N ASP A 141 7.28 8.58 13.49
CA ASP A 141 8.39 7.80 12.93
C ASP A 141 8.05 6.31 12.96
N ILE A 142 7.62 5.78 11.80
CA ILE A 142 7.16 4.40 11.64
C ILE A 142 8.31 3.42 11.83
N VAL A 143 9.49 3.76 11.34
CA VAL A 143 10.67 2.89 11.42
C VAL A 143 11.12 2.74 12.88
N LYS A 144 11.22 3.84 13.61
CA LYS A 144 11.52 3.83 15.04
C LYS A 144 10.46 3.08 15.84
N ALA A 145 9.17 3.33 15.52
CA ALA A 145 8.08 2.66 16.17
C ALA A 145 8.17 1.13 16.04
N GLN A 146 8.53 0.59 14.85
CA GLN A 146 8.70 -0.85 14.64
C GLN A 146 9.69 -1.48 15.61
N PHE A 147 10.86 -0.85 15.84
CA PHE A 147 11.87 -1.36 16.76
C PHE A 147 11.35 -1.37 18.20
N LEU A 148 10.70 -0.29 18.62
CA LEU A 148 10.20 -0.16 20.00
C LEU A 148 9.02 -1.11 20.26
N LEU A 149 8.12 -1.29 19.31
CA LEU A 149 7.03 -2.26 19.38
C LEU A 149 7.55 -3.71 19.40
N ALA A 150 8.57 -4.01 18.60
CA ALA A 150 9.23 -5.32 18.62
C ALA A 150 9.88 -5.60 19.98
N ALA A 151 10.43 -4.57 20.64
CA ALA A 151 10.97 -4.63 21.99
C ALA A 151 9.90 -4.72 23.09
N GLY A 152 8.60 -4.62 22.75
CA GLY A 152 7.50 -4.81 23.69
C GLY A 152 6.79 -3.54 24.15
N ALA A 153 7.12 -2.36 23.58
CA ALA A 153 6.39 -1.13 23.87
C ALA A 153 4.91 -1.24 23.44
N LYS A 154 4.06 -0.42 24.06
CA LYS A 154 2.63 -0.41 23.85
C LYS A 154 2.18 0.87 23.17
N ILE A 155 1.26 0.78 22.24
CA ILE A 155 0.60 1.93 21.62
C ILE A 155 -0.11 2.76 22.70
N GLY A 156 0.20 4.06 22.74
CA GLY A 156 -0.37 4.99 23.69
C GLY A 156 0.33 5.08 25.06
N ASP A 157 1.46 4.41 25.26
CA ASP A 157 2.27 4.51 26.48
C ASP A 157 3.34 5.62 26.44
N GLY A 158 3.49 6.26 25.28
CA GLY A 158 4.49 7.30 25.03
C GLY A 158 5.89 6.79 24.68
N VAL A 159 6.17 5.49 24.78
CA VAL A 159 7.48 4.90 24.51
C VAL A 159 7.73 4.72 23.02
N CYS A 160 6.79 4.09 22.30
CA CYS A 160 6.96 3.83 20.87
C CYS A 160 6.70 5.05 19.97
N GLY A 161 6.24 6.18 20.53
CA GLY A 161 5.90 7.38 19.76
C GLY A 161 4.58 7.27 18.98
N VAL A 162 3.87 6.15 19.08
CA VAL A 162 2.54 5.98 18.47
C VAL A 162 1.46 6.19 19.51
N PRO A 163 0.65 7.25 19.41
CA PRO A 163 -0.43 7.52 20.35
C PRO A 163 -1.62 6.59 20.09
N LYS A 164 -2.63 6.62 20.99
CA LYS A 164 -3.92 5.98 20.74
C LYS A 164 -4.62 6.63 19.54
N GLN A 165 -5.45 5.89 18.82
CA GLN A 165 -6.10 6.37 17.59
C GLN A 165 -6.74 7.76 17.70
N ALA A 166 -7.41 8.05 18.80
CA ALA A 166 -8.07 9.35 19.01
C ALA A 166 -7.11 10.55 19.06
N ASN A 167 -5.82 10.30 19.23
CA ASN A 167 -4.76 11.32 19.31
C ASN A 167 -3.82 11.29 18.11
N ILE A 168 -4.19 10.60 17.05
CA ILE A 168 -3.47 10.60 15.77
C ILE A 168 -4.17 11.56 14.83
N PHE A 169 -3.48 12.62 14.45
CA PHE A 169 -4.01 13.67 13.60
C PHE A 169 -3.21 13.77 12.32
N MET A 170 -3.87 14.12 11.25
CA MET A 170 -3.28 14.41 9.97
C MET A 170 -3.07 15.92 9.82
N LYS A 171 -1.87 16.33 9.36
CA LYS A 171 -1.53 17.73 9.13
C LYS A 171 -0.91 17.92 7.75
N GLY A 172 -1.53 18.79 6.95
CA GLY A 172 -1.00 19.13 5.63
C GLY A 172 -1.10 18.01 4.60
N HIS A 173 -0.16 18.03 3.65
CA HIS A 173 -0.06 17.08 2.55
C HIS A 173 1.41 16.77 2.28
N ALA A 174 1.70 15.54 1.86
CA ALA A 174 3.03 15.11 1.46
C ALA A 174 2.97 14.37 0.12
N ILE A 175 4.02 14.53 -0.68
CA ILE A 175 4.20 13.84 -1.95
C ILE A 175 5.61 13.27 -1.98
N GLN A 176 5.72 12.00 -2.36
CA GLN A 176 6.97 11.33 -2.64
C GLN A 176 7.02 10.96 -4.13
N SER A 177 8.17 11.17 -4.75
CA SER A 177 8.45 10.72 -6.11
C SER A 177 9.62 9.74 -6.11
N ARG A 178 9.48 8.63 -6.82
CA ARG A 178 10.58 7.69 -7.04
C ARG A 178 11.39 8.14 -8.25
N VAL A 179 12.67 8.34 -8.04
CA VAL A 179 13.62 8.64 -9.12
C VAL A 179 14.43 7.37 -9.40
N THR A 180 14.27 6.84 -10.60
CA THR A 180 14.95 5.61 -11.05
C THR A 180 15.83 5.93 -12.25
N THR A 181 16.96 5.22 -12.36
CA THR A 181 17.83 5.26 -13.53
C THR A 181 17.41 4.18 -14.51
N GLU A 182 17.06 4.58 -15.72
CA GLU A 182 16.52 3.68 -16.74
C GLU A 182 16.99 4.09 -18.13
N ASP A 183 17.23 3.10 -19.00
CA ASP A 183 17.56 3.31 -20.41
C ASP A 183 16.27 3.43 -21.23
N ALA A 184 15.94 4.64 -21.62
CA ALA A 184 14.74 4.93 -22.42
C ALA A 184 14.78 4.32 -23.83
N ALA A 185 15.97 4.11 -24.39
CA ALA A 185 16.13 3.50 -25.71
C ALA A 185 15.93 1.98 -25.67
N ASN A 186 16.13 1.36 -24.52
CA ASN A 186 15.98 -0.07 -24.29
C ASN A 186 14.75 -0.38 -23.43
N ASP A 187 13.59 0.17 -23.83
CA ASP A 187 12.28 -0.05 -23.19
C ASP A 187 12.28 0.20 -21.66
N PHE A 188 13.05 1.22 -21.23
CA PHE A 188 13.18 1.60 -19.82
C PHE A 188 13.73 0.46 -18.93
N ALA A 189 14.63 -0.35 -19.46
CA ALA A 189 15.36 -1.32 -18.66
C ALA A 189 16.17 -0.60 -17.56
N PRO A 190 16.31 -1.20 -16.36
CA PRO A 190 17.14 -0.61 -15.31
C PRO A 190 18.55 -0.33 -15.80
N ASP A 191 19.04 0.89 -15.57
CA ASP A 191 20.42 1.27 -15.91
C ASP A 191 21.27 1.31 -14.63
N TYR A 192 22.40 0.63 -14.67
CA TYR A 192 23.32 0.46 -13.54
C TYR A 192 24.55 1.39 -13.61
N GLY A 193 24.42 2.49 -14.33
CA GLY A 193 25.49 3.46 -14.49
C GLY A 193 25.76 4.29 -13.21
N LYS A 194 26.86 5.05 -13.25
CA LYS A 194 27.22 6.01 -12.21
C LYS A 194 26.45 7.32 -12.41
N ILE A 195 25.68 7.73 -11.43
CA ILE A 195 25.07 9.07 -11.42
C ILE A 195 26.18 10.08 -11.15
N THR A 196 26.48 10.92 -12.15
CA THR A 196 27.53 11.95 -12.06
C THR A 196 27.01 13.27 -11.50
N VAL A 197 25.73 13.57 -11.69
CA VAL A 197 25.06 14.77 -11.16
C VAL A 197 23.64 14.40 -10.73
N TYR A 198 23.28 14.74 -9.51
CA TYR A 198 21.91 14.68 -8.99
C TYR A 198 21.55 15.99 -8.32
N ARG A 199 20.45 16.62 -8.73
CA ARG A 199 19.92 17.82 -8.09
C ARG A 199 18.47 17.58 -7.73
N SER A 200 18.18 17.49 -6.45
CA SER A 200 16.82 17.44 -5.94
C SER A 200 16.15 18.82 -6.08
N ALA A 201 14.85 18.83 -6.32
CA ALA A 201 14.03 20.04 -6.19
C ALA A 201 13.77 20.24 -4.67
N SER A 202 14.66 20.93 -4.01
CA SER A 202 14.55 21.31 -2.59
C SER A 202 14.54 22.81 -2.45
#